data_b2ee475191755c09ea40478d93895948
#
_entry.id   b2ee475191755c09ea40478d93895948
#
_cell.length_a   1.000
_cell.length_b   1.000
_cell.length_c   1.000
_cell.angle_alpha   90.00
_cell.angle_beta   90.00
_cell.angle_gamma   90.00
#
_symmetry.space_group_name_H-M   'P 1'
#
loop_
_entity.id
_entity.type
_entity.pdbx_description
1 polymer ?
#
loop_
_entity_poly.entity_id
_entity_poly.type
_entity_poly.pdbx_seq_one_letter_code
_entity_poly.pdbx_strand_id
1 'polypeptide(L)'
;MLALCVAGCQTAGKAATTNTLRVMTYNIHHGEGMDRKVDLQRIADLIKHEQADIVALQEVDKGVQRTAKRDCPAELAALSGMTCVFSNNYHFQGGEYGNAVLTRFPVKRWTNRHYKMLRPGEQRGLLQIVLDVHGRELVFLDTHVDFRGNDTERLLNADEIAEAIQPYRGRPMILCGDFNDTPGSRTCQKVAQEFTDTWSTAGTGEGLTIPAEKPRKRIDYIWISKGAPVEALRVWVPESEASDHRPVVGEFKLR
;
A
#
# COMPACT_ATOMS: atom_id res chain seq x y z
N MET A 1 3.05 57.51 37.53
CA MET A 1 2.97 56.99 36.16
C MET A 1 2.89 55.47 36.22
N LEU A 2 1.69 54.91 36.06
CA LEU A 2 1.48 53.46 35.99
C LEU A 2 1.52 53.05 34.50
N ALA A 3 2.43 52.14 34.15
CA ALA A 3 2.47 51.56 32.82
C ALA A 3 1.58 50.31 32.79
N LEU A 4 0.50 50.33 32.00
CA LEU A 4 -0.32 49.14 31.71
C LEU A 4 0.41 48.27 30.67
N CYS A 5 0.83 47.08 31.07
CA CYS A 5 1.21 46.01 30.13
C CYS A 5 -0.04 45.34 29.58
N VAL A 6 -0.34 45.55 28.31
CA VAL A 6 -1.38 44.79 27.60
C VAL A 6 -0.75 43.49 27.10
N ALA A 7 -1.09 42.38 27.74
CA ALA A 7 -0.71 41.06 27.28
C ALA A 7 -1.59 40.69 26.05
N GLY A 8 -0.99 40.72 24.87
CA GLY A 8 -1.64 40.22 23.65
C GLY A 8 -1.76 38.71 23.68
N CYS A 9 -2.98 38.20 23.80
CA CYS A 9 -3.32 36.80 23.63
C CYS A 9 -3.17 36.42 22.15
N GLN A 10 -2.06 35.80 21.77
CA GLN A 10 -1.91 35.19 20.46
C GLN A 10 -2.74 33.90 20.44
N THR A 11 -3.88 33.96 19.79
CA THR A 11 -4.64 32.74 19.43
C THR A 11 -3.80 31.97 18.42
N ALA A 12 -3.24 30.83 18.86
CA ALA A 12 -2.62 29.88 17.95
C ALA A 12 -3.67 29.43 16.94
N GLY A 13 -3.53 29.92 15.71
CA GLY A 13 -4.37 29.50 14.62
C GLY A 13 -4.27 27.99 14.45
N LYS A 14 -5.39 27.28 14.57
CA LYS A 14 -5.51 25.87 14.22
C LYS A 14 -5.03 25.74 12.78
N ALA A 15 -3.87 25.09 12.57
CA ALA A 15 -3.41 24.75 11.24
C ALA A 15 -4.56 23.99 10.55
N ALA A 16 -4.99 24.49 9.38
CA ALA A 16 -6.01 23.82 8.60
C ALA A 16 -5.47 22.42 8.29
N THR A 17 -6.09 21.39 8.86
CA THR A 17 -5.77 20.01 8.53
C THR A 17 -6.07 19.84 7.05
N THR A 18 -5.02 19.72 6.22
CA THR A 18 -5.19 19.40 4.81
C THR A 18 -5.84 18.02 4.75
N ASN A 19 -7.03 17.92 4.11
CA ASN A 19 -7.72 16.64 3.92
C ASN A 19 -7.00 15.76 2.88
N THR A 20 -5.70 15.99 2.67
CA THR A 20 -4.86 15.23 1.75
C THR A 20 -4.00 14.23 2.53
N LEU A 21 -3.76 13.09 1.92
CA LEU A 21 -2.87 12.03 2.42
C LEU A 21 -2.06 11.47 1.26
N ARG A 22 -0.85 11.00 1.56
CA ARG A 22 -0.01 10.28 0.61
C ARG A 22 -0.02 8.79 0.90
N VAL A 23 -0.27 8.03 -0.15
CA VAL A 23 -0.30 6.57 -0.13
C VAL A 23 0.80 6.05 -1.02
N MET A 24 1.50 5.03 -0.54
CA MET A 24 2.50 4.28 -1.30
C MET A 24 2.09 2.81 -1.36
N THR A 25 2.30 2.16 -2.49
CA THR A 25 2.35 0.69 -2.59
C THR A 25 3.73 0.27 -3.07
N TYR A 26 4.29 -0.77 -2.46
CA TYR A 26 5.64 -1.21 -2.76
C TYR A 26 5.81 -2.71 -2.50
N ASN A 27 5.99 -3.49 -3.55
CA ASN A 27 6.54 -4.83 -3.42
C ASN A 27 8.03 -4.69 -3.08
N ILE A 28 8.42 -5.09 -1.88
CA ILE A 28 9.77 -4.85 -1.35
C ILE A 28 10.74 -6.01 -1.58
N HIS A 29 10.31 -7.08 -2.26
CA HIS A 29 11.15 -8.25 -2.48
C HIS A 29 11.91 -8.65 -1.21
N HIS A 30 11.20 -8.85 -0.10
CA HIS A 30 11.71 -9.12 1.26
C HIS A 30 12.86 -8.20 1.73
N GLY A 31 12.97 -7.01 1.12
CA GLY A 31 14.02 -6.02 1.41
C GLY A 31 15.31 -6.21 0.60
N GLU A 32 15.36 -7.18 -0.33
CA GLU A 32 16.51 -7.39 -1.22
C GLU A 32 16.44 -6.44 -2.42
N GLY A 33 17.45 -5.59 -2.55
CA GLY A 33 17.58 -4.68 -3.69
C GLY A 33 18.22 -5.32 -4.91
N MET A 34 18.36 -4.53 -5.98
CA MET A 34 18.98 -4.94 -7.25
C MET A 34 20.46 -5.37 -7.06
N ASP A 35 21.11 -4.94 -5.98
CA ASP A 35 22.47 -5.36 -5.58
C ASP A 35 22.50 -6.68 -4.80
N ARG A 36 21.38 -7.39 -4.67
CA ARG A 36 21.23 -8.65 -3.94
C ARG A 36 21.52 -8.56 -2.43
N LYS A 37 21.34 -7.38 -1.84
CA LYS A 37 21.49 -7.18 -0.39
C LYS A 37 20.16 -6.86 0.24
N VAL A 38 19.87 -7.52 1.36
CA VAL A 38 18.71 -7.22 2.19
C VAL A 38 19.00 -6.00 3.06
N ASP A 39 18.36 -4.87 2.75
CA ASP A 39 18.55 -3.60 3.47
C ASP A 39 17.22 -2.85 3.62
N LEU A 40 16.60 -2.98 4.79
CA LEU A 40 15.32 -2.33 5.11
C LEU A 40 15.45 -0.81 5.34
N GLN A 41 16.68 -0.31 5.62
CA GLN A 41 16.90 1.12 5.77
C GLN A 41 16.59 1.87 4.48
N ARG A 42 17.01 1.32 3.33
CA ARG A 42 16.71 1.91 2.00
C ARG A 42 15.21 2.04 1.74
N ILE A 43 14.44 1.01 2.14
CA ILE A 43 12.97 1.03 2.03
C ILE A 43 12.39 2.13 2.93
N ALA A 44 12.83 2.19 4.19
CA ALA A 44 12.36 3.20 5.15
C ALA A 44 12.75 4.63 4.74
N ASP A 45 13.94 4.82 4.19
CA ASP A 45 14.40 6.13 3.71
C ASP A 45 13.58 6.61 2.52
N LEU A 46 13.21 5.70 1.61
CA LEU A 46 12.33 6.00 0.49
C LEU A 46 10.91 6.40 0.98
N ILE A 47 10.35 5.65 1.94
CA ILE A 47 9.05 5.96 2.58
C ILE A 47 9.07 7.37 3.19
N LYS A 48 10.16 7.73 3.89
CA LYS A 48 10.34 9.06 4.49
C LYS A 48 10.52 10.15 3.44
N HIS A 49 11.34 9.89 2.41
CA HIS A 49 11.59 10.83 1.32
C HIS A 49 10.28 11.20 0.61
N GLU A 50 9.46 10.20 0.31
CA GLU A 50 8.16 10.39 -0.34
C GLU A 50 7.09 10.93 0.63
N GLN A 51 7.39 11.02 1.93
CA GLN A 51 6.48 11.50 2.97
C GLN A 51 5.15 10.75 2.99
N ALA A 52 5.20 9.42 2.81
CA ALA A 52 4.01 8.59 2.79
C ALA A 52 3.34 8.54 4.17
N ASP A 53 2.02 8.67 4.20
CA ASP A 53 1.20 8.56 5.41
C ASP A 53 0.70 7.14 5.63
N ILE A 54 0.47 6.40 4.52
CA ILE A 54 0.06 5.00 4.50
C ILE A 54 0.88 4.29 3.44
N VAL A 55 1.45 3.11 3.78
CA VAL A 55 2.26 2.29 2.86
C VAL A 55 1.74 0.86 2.85
N ALA A 56 1.34 0.38 1.70
CA ALA A 56 1.06 -1.03 1.44
C ALA A 56 2.35 -1.73 1.00
N LEU A 57 2.74 -2.78 1.69
CA LEU A 57 3.95 -3.54 1.42
C LEU A 57 3.61 -4.98 1.08
N GLN A 58 4.13 -5.46 -0.03
CA GLN A 58 4.04 -6.85 -0.44
C GLN A 58 5.40 -7.53 -0.28
N GLU A 59 5.40 -8.85 -0.18
CA GLU A 59 6.60 -9.68 0.02
C GLU A 59 7.36 -9.39 1.31
N VAL A 60 6.65 -9.26 2.41
CA VAL A 60 7.26 -8.96 3.70
C VAL A 60 7.55 -10.25 4.46
N ASP A 61 8.82 -10.46 4.81
CA ASP A 61 9.29 -11.59 5.61
C ASP A 61 9.25 -11.28 7.10
N LYS A 62 8.87 -12.28 7.92
CA LYS A 62 9.00 -12.23 9.37
C LYS A 62 9.54 -13.54 9.90
N GLY A 63 10.77 -13.53 10.43
CA GLY A 63 11.44 -14.74 10.95
C GLY A 63 11.90 -15.73 9.88
N VAL A 64 11.91 -15.32 8.61
CA VAL A 64 12.28 -16.16 7.47
C VAL A 64 13.81 -16.31 7.38
N GLN A 65 14.31 -17.50 7.02
CA GLN A 65 15.75 -17.78 6.98
C GLN A 65 16.50 -16.88 6.00
N ARG A 66 15.97 -16.61 4.80
CA ARG A 66 16.64 -15.75 3.77
C ARG A 66 16.89 -14.34 4.25
N THR A 67 16.11 -13.84 5.19
CA THR A 67 16.27 -12.53 5.82
C THR A 67 16.90 -12.62 7.21
N ALA A 68 17.73 -13.67 7.45
CA ALA A 68 18.42 -13.92 8.71
C ALA A 68 17.48 -13.95 9.94
N LYS A 69 16.24 -14.42 9.77
CA LYS A 69 15.17 -14.49 10.77
C LYS A 69 14.79 -13.14 11.38
N ARG A 70 15.00 -12.05 10.64
CA ARG A 70 14.59 -10.70 11.06
C ARG A 70 13.08 -10.60 11.16
N ASP A 71 12.60 -9.73 12.05
CA ASP A 71 11.22 -9.26 12.08
C ASP A 71 11.12 -8.00 11.21
N CYS A 72 11.07 -8.18 9.88
CA CYS A 72 11.07 -7.07 8.94
C CYS A 72 9.90 -6.10 9.15
N PRO A 73 8.66 -6.53 9.48
CA PRO A 73 7.56 -5.64 9.86
C PRO A 73 7.91 -4.72 11.04
N ALA A 74 8.44 -5.26 12.13
CA ALA A 74 8.80 -4.48 13.31
C ALA A 74 9.97 -3.52 13.02
N GLU A 75 10.97 -3.96 12.26
CA GLU A 75 12.09 -3.11 11.86
C GLU A 75 11.65 -1.96 10.96
N LEU A 76 10.81 -2.21 9.95
CA LEU A 76 10.26 -1.17 9.09
C LEU A 76 9.40 -0.17 9.85
N ALA A 77 8.59 -0.64 10.83
CA ALA A 77 7.84 0.23 11.73
C ALA A 77 8.76 1.17 12.51
N ALA A 78 9.82 0.62 13.13
CA ALA A 78 10.79 1.40 13.89
C ALA A 78 11.56 2.39 13.00
N LEU A 79 12.06 1.94 11.84
CA LEU A 79 12.82 2.76 10.90
C LEU A 79 11.98 3.87 10.29
N SER A 80 10.71 3.63 9.96
CA SER A 80 9.81 4.65 9.38
C SER A 80 9.16 5.55 10.40
N GLY A 81 9.10 5.14 11.68
CA GLY A 81 8.35 5.80 12.74
C GLY A 81 6.83 5.68 12.56
N MET A 82 6.36 4.59 11.97
CA MET A 82 4.95 4.32 11.67
C MET A 82 4.45 3.08 12.42
N THR A 83 3.13 2.97 12.60
CA THR A 83 2.50 1.74 13.09
C THR A 83 2.45 0.71 11.97
N CYS A 84 2.80 -0.55 12.26
CA CYS A 84 2.73 -1.66 11.31
C CYS A 84 1.60 -2.62 11.65
N VAL A 85 0.83 -3.02 10.65
CA VAL A 85 -0.05 -4.19 10.68
C VAL A 85 0.50 -5.19 9.67
N PHE A 86 0.98 -6.33 10.15
CA PHE A 86 1.47 -7.43 9.32
C PHE A 86 0.44 -8.56 9.27
N SER A 87 0.31 -9.18 8.10
CA SER A 87 -0.56 -10.30 7.86
C SER A 87 0.20 -11.44 7.20
N ASN A 88 0.32 -12.56 7.92
CA ASN A 88 0.88 -13.78 7.37
C ASN A 88 -0.07 -14.39 6.33
N ASN A 89 0.43 -14.59 5.12
CA ASN A 89 -0.27 -15.35 4.07
C ASN A 89 0.30 -16.76 3.90
N TYR A 90 1.60 -16.93 4.11
CA TYR A 90 2.31 -18.16 3.77
C TYR A 90 3.47 -18.43 4.74
N HIS A 91 3.57 -19.66 5.24
CA HIS A 91 4.72 -20.08 6.03
C HIS A 91 5.87 -20.49 5.11
N PHE A 92 7.02 -19.86 5.26
CA PHE A 92 8.16 -20.04 4.39
C PHE A 92 9.47 -20.07 5.17
N GLN A 93 10.34 -21.05 4.90
CA GLN A 93 11.67 -21.20 5.51
C GLN A 93 11.70 -21.00 7.03
N GLY A 94 10.70 -21.50 7.73
CA GLY A 94 10.60 -21.45 9.20
C GLY A 94 10.09 -20.13 9.78
N GLY A 95 9.63 -19.23 8.93
CA GLY A 95 9.01 -17.96 9.30
C GLY A 95 7.65 -17.74 8.61
N GLU A 96 7.25 -16.49 8.54
CA GLU A 96 6.00 -16.00 7.97
C GLU A 96 6.32 -15.04 6.81
N TYR A 97 5.49 -15.09 5.77
CA TYR A 97 5.59 -14.23 4.59
C TYR A 97 4.21 -13.70 4.22
N GLY A 98 4.13 -12.42 3.90
CA GLY A 98 2.83 -11.86 3.59
C GLY A 98 2.86 -10.37 3.23
N ASN A 99 1.77 -9.70 3.62
CA ASN A 99 1.55 -8.29 3.37
C ASN A 99 1.67 -7.48 4.66
N ALA A 100 2.07 -6.22 4.56
CA ALA A 100 2.08 -5.32 5.70
C ALA A 100 1.60 -3.92 5.30
N VAL A 101 0.93 -3.25 6.23
CA VAL A 101 0.59 -1.83 6.07
C VAL A 101 1.27 -1.04 7.17
N LEU A 102 2.07 -0.05 6.76
CA LEU A 102 2.58 0.98 7.65
C LEU A 102 1.65 2.20 7.59
N THR A 103 1.33 2.80 8.74
CA THR A 103 0.42 3.95 8.79
C THR A 103 0.76 4.90 9.92
N ARG A 104 0.54 6.21 9.69
CA ARG A 104 0.58 7.27 10.70
C ARG A 104 -0.78 7.46 11.38
N PHE A 105 -1.83 6.89 10.83
CA PHE A 105 -3.19 7.03 11.32
C PHE A 105 -3.58 5.92 12.30
N PRO A 106 -4.48 6.18 13.26
CA PRO A 106 -4.98 5.15 14.15
C PRO A 106 -5.68 4.02 13.39
N VAL A 107 -5.31 2.78 13.73
CA VAL A 107 -5.96 1.56 13.22
C VAL A 107 -7.17 1.25 14.09
N LYS A 108 -8.38 1.27 13.52
CA LYS A 108 -9.62 0.91 14.22
C LYS A 108 -9.83 -0.60 14.28
N ARG A 109 -9.62 -1.28 13.16
CA ARG A 109 -9.71 -2.74 13.04
C ARG A 109 -9.02 -3.20 11.76
N TRP A 110 -8.67 -4.47 11.73
CA TRP A 110 -8.13 -5.10 10.54
C TRP A 110 -8.50 -6.57 10.46
N THR A 111 -8.47 -7.14 9.26
CA THR A 111 -8.65 -8.55 8.97
C THR A 111 -7.76 -8.95 7.81
N ASN A 112 -7.43 -10.24 7.71
CA ASN A 112 -6.81 -10.82 6.54
C ASN A 112 -7.70 -11.91 5.96
N ARG A 113 -7.92 -11.88 4.66
CA ARG A 113 -8.62 -12.92 3.93
C ARG A 113 -7.61 -13.66 3.06
N HIS A 114 -7.34 -14.93 3.36
CA HIS A 114 -6.61 -15.79 2.45
C HIS A 114 -7.49 -16.09 1.24
N TYR A 115 -6.94 -15.94 0.04
CA TYR A 115 -7.66 -16.28 -1.18
C TYR A 115 -7.76 -17.79 -1.36
N LYS A 116 -8.80 -18.25 -2.03
CA LYS A 116 -8.92 -19.65 -2.45
C LYS A 116 -7.82 -19.97 -3.46
N MET A 117 -7.20 -21.11 -3.25
CA MET A 117 -6.19 -21.63 -4.17
C MET A 117 -6.81 -22.73 -5.04
N LEU A 118 -6.64 -22.63 -6.33
CA LEU A 118 -7.06 -23.68 -7.29
C LEU A 118 -6.03 -24.81 -7.39
N ARG A 119 -4.80 -24.55 -6.97
CA ARG A 119 -3.67 -25.47 -6.98
C ARG A 119 -2.66 -25.12 -5.89
N PRO A 120 -1.86 -26.08 -5.40
CA PRO A 120 -0.83 -25.81 -4.41
C PRO A 120 0.16 -24.72 -4.88
N GLY A 121 0.64 -23.91 -3.96
CA GLY A 121 1.59 -22.83 -4.22
C GLY A 121 1.68 -21.87 -3.06
N GLU A 122 2.13 -20.67 -3.36
CA GLU A 122 2.24 -19.58 -2.41
C GLU A 122 0.87 -18.97 -2.14
N GLN A 123 0.42 -19.08 -0.89
CA GLN A 123 -0.86 -18.52 -0.46
C GLN A 123 -0.82 -17.00 -0.55
N ARG A 124 -1.80 -16.45 -1.25
CA ARG A 124 -2.04 -15.01 -1.36
C ARG A 124 -3.22 -14.58 -0.49
N GLY A 125 -3.32 -13.26 -0.23
CA GLY A 125 -4.39 -12.75 0.61
C GLY A 125 -4.66 -11.27 0.41
N LEU A 126 -5.71 -10.81 1.09
CA LEU A 126 -6.15 -9.42 1.14
C LEU A 126 -6.12 -8.95 2.60
N LEU A 127 -5.18 -8.07 2.92
CA LEU A 127 -5.13 -7.37 4.19
C LEU A 127 -6.06 -6.16 4.12
N GLN A 128 -7.08 -6.13 5.00
CA GLN A 128 -8.07 -5.06 5.07
C GLN A 128 -7.92 -4.32 6.39
N ILE A 129 -7.79 -3.00 6.33
CA ILE A 129 -7.60 -2.14 7.50
C ILE A 129 -8.60 -1.00 7.45
N VAL A 130 -9.23 -0.68 8.57
CA VAL A 130 -10.03 0.53 8.72
C VAL A 130 -9.24 1.52 9.56
N LEU A 131 -8.91 2.64 8.95
CA LEU A 131 -8.13 3.74 9.53
C LEU A 131 -9.03 4.90 9.93
N ASP A 132 -8.61 5.64 10.96
CA ASP A 132 -9.17 6.94 11.30
C ASP A 132 -8.28 8.04 10.71
N VAL A 133 -8.66 8.58 9.58
CA VAL A 133 -7.95 9.67 8.92
C VAL A 133 -8.61 10.99 9.27
N HIS A 134 -8.09 11.66 10.30
CA HIS A 134 -8.60 12.95 10.80
C HIS A 134 -10.11 12.94 11.11
N GLY A 135 -10.58 11.86 11.77
CA GLY A 135 -11.99 11.67 12.14
C GLY A 135 -12.88 11.06 11.05
N ARG A 136 -12.30 10.68 9.91
CA ARG A 136 -13.00 9.99 8.81
C ARG A 136 -12.50 8.57 8.67
N GLU A 137 -13.41 7.63 8.46
CA GLU A 137 -13.02 6.25 8.19
C GLU A 137 -12.56 6.09 6.73
N LEU A 138 -11.36 5.54 6.56
CA LEU A 138 -10.82 5.06 5.29
C LEU A 138 -10.65 3.54 5.38
N VAL A 139 -11.20 2.81 4.41
CA VAL A 139 -10.91 1.39 4.24
C VAL A 139 -9.70 1.26 3.34
N PHE A 140 -8.62 0.73 3.89
CA PHE A 140 -7.37 0.52 3.18
C PHE A 140 -7.14 -0.96 2.96
N LEU A 141 -6.81 -1.33 1.73
CA LEU A 141 -6.70 -2.70 1.27
C LEU A 141 -5.32 -2.90 0.65
N ASP A 142 -4.63 -3.97 1.07
CA ASP A 142 -3.35 -4.37 0.51
C ASP A 142 -3.38 -5.81 0.05
N THR A 143 -2.97 -6.05 -1.19
CA THR A 143 -2.96 -7.38 -1.79
C THR A 143 -1.71 -7.66 -2.61
N HIS A 144 -1.36 -8.93 -2.73
CA HIS A 144 -0.47 -9.47 -3.73
C HIS A 144 -1.17 -10.66 -4.36
N VAL A 145 -1.59 -10.52 -5.61
CA VAL A 145 -2.35 -11.57 -6.30
C VAL A 145 -1.43 -12.61 -6.95
N ASP A 146 -1.99 -13.69 -7.49
CA ASP A 146 -1.23 -14.77 -8.12
C ASP A 146 -0.34 -14.27 -9.28
N PHE A 147 0.89 -14.80 -9.35
CA PHE A 147 1.91 -14.38 -10.34
C PHE A 147 2.00 -15.28 -11.57
N ARG A 148 1.31 -16.41 -11.59
CA ARG A 148 1.47 -17.45 -12.63
C ARG A 148 1.03 -16.95 -14.01
N GLY A 149 1.56 -17.61 -15.06
CA GLY A 149 1.35 -17.17 -16.44
C GLY A 149 -0.10 -17.16 -16.91
N ASN A 150 -0.96 -18.06 -16.39
CA ASN A 150 -2.40 -17.99 -16.67
C ASN A 150 -3.13 -17.19 -15.60
N ASP A 151 -4.16 -16.45 -15.99
CA ASP A 151 -4.86 -15.51 -15.12
C ASP A 151 -6.02 -16.10 -14.30
N THR A 152 -6.23 -17.41 -14.33
CA THR A 152 -7.41 -18.04 -13.71
C THR A 152 -7.49 -17.75 -12.20
N GLU A 153 -6.37 -17.86 -11.49
CA GLU A 153 -6.31 -17.59 -10.06
C GLU A 153 -6.38 -16.09 -9.76
N ARG A 154 -5.77 -15.22 -10.59
CA ARG A 154 -5.92 -13.75 -10.46
C ARG A 154 -7.36 -13.31 -10.65
N LEU A 155 -8.09 -13.91 -11.58
CA LEU A 155 -9.52 -13.62 -11.78
C LEU A 155 -10.35 -14.02 -10.56
N LEU A 156 -10.03 -15.17 -9.94
CA LEU A 156 -10.66 -15.59 -8.68
C LEU A 156 -10.31 -14.62 -7.54
N ASN A 157 -9.04 -14.21 -7.43
CA ASN A 157 -8.62 -13.21 -6.42
C ASN A 157 -9.39 -11.88 -6.61
N ALA A 158 -9.58 -11.43 -7.85
CA ALA A 158 -10.37 -10.23 -8.14
C ALA A 158 -11.85 -10.39 -7.72
N ASP A 159 -12.47 -11.58 -7.89
CA ASP A 159 -13.81 -11.86 -7.38
C ASP A 159 -13.85 -11.78 -5.85
N GLU A 160 -12.87 -12.37 -5.18
CA GLU A 160 -12.80 -12.37 -3.72
C GLU A 160 -12.54 -10.97 -3.15
N ILE A 161 -11.80 -10.10 -3.87
CA ILE A 161 -11.70 -8.67 -3.54
C ILE A 161 -13.08 -8.02 -3.63
N ALA A 162 -13.81 -8.24 -4.73
CA ALA A 162 -15.13 -7.66 -4.93
C ALA A 162 -16.14 -8.15 -3.87
N GLU A 163 -16.06 -9.40 -3.43
CA GLU A 163 -16.85 -9.91 -2.30
C GLU A 163 -16.46 -9.24 -0.97
N ALA A 164 -15.16 -9.13 -0.69
CA ALA A 164 -14.64 -8.63 0.57
C ALA A 164 -15.01 -7.16 0.84
N ILE A 165 -15.19 -6.37 -0.22
CA ILE A 165 -15.54 -4.94 -0.10
C ILE A 165 -17.04 -4.67 0.02
N GLN A 166 -17.91 -5.66 -0.13
CA GLN A 166 -19.37 -5.47 -0.09
C GLN A 166 -19.84 -4.71 1.17
N PRO A 167 -19.34 -5.00 2.40
CA PRO A 167 -19.76 -4.28 3.61
C PRO A 167 -19.32 -2.81 3.64
N TYR A 168 -18.43 -2.40 2.73
CA TYR A 168 -17.82 -1.07 2.71
C TYR A 168 -18.27 -0.22 1.53
N ARG A 169 -19.20 -0.70 0.69
CA ARG A 169 -19.71 0.06 -0.46
C ARG A 169 -20.21 1.45 -0.04
N GLY A 170 -19.88 2.47 -0.85
CA GLY A 170 -20.19 3.87 -0.55
C GLY A 170 -19.22 4.56 0.42
N ARG A 171 -18.28 3.83 1.02
CA ARG A 171 -17.21 4.40 1.84
C ARG A 171 -15.98 4.69 1.01
N PRO A 172 -15.11 5.64 1.44
CA PRO A 172 -13.81 5.82 0.80
C PRO A 172 -12.97 4.55 1.00
N MET A 173 -12.54 3.95 -0.11
CA MET A 173 -11.64 2.80 -0.12
C MET A 173 -10.44 3.08 -1.02
N ILE A 174 -9.25 2.66 -0.59
CA ILE A 174 -8.02 2.63 -1.40
C ILE A 174 -7.53 1.18 -1.40
N LEU A 175 -7.38 0.60 -2.58
CA LEU A 175 -6.83 -0.74 -2.79
C LEU A 175 -5.46 -0.61 -3.44
N CYS A 176 -4.46 -1.17 -2.79
CA CYS A 176 -3.07 -1.17 -3.22
C CYS A 176 -2.57 -2.59 -3.47
N GLY A 177 -1.52 -2.72 -4.27
CA GLY A 177 -0.81 -3.99 -4.33
C GLY A 177 -0.15 -4.28 -5.66
N ASP A 178 0.52 -5.44 -5.68
CA ASP A 178 1.04 -6.08 -6.88
C ASP A 178 -0.03 -7.01 -7.46
N PHE A 179 -0.52 -6.63 -8.63
CA PHE A 179 -1.58 -7.39 -9.34
C PHE A 179 -1.01 -8.40 -10.33
N ASN A 180 0.32 -8.46 -10.48
CA ASN A 180 0.99 -9.39 -11.41
C ASN A 180 0.39 -9.40 -12.83
N ASP A 181 -0.25 -8.30 -13.22
CA ASP A 181 -0.92 -8.16 -14.50
C ASP A 181 -0.88 -6.71 -14.99
N THR A 182 -0.92 -6.51 -16.29
CA THR A 182 -0.77 -5.19 -16.91
C THR A 182 -2.11 -4.50 -17.13
N PRO A 183 -2.12 -3.16 -17.33
CA PRO A 183 -3.34 -2.43 -17.71
C PRO A 183 -4.02 -3.06 -18.92
N GLY A 184 -5.36 -3.17 -18.86
CA GLY A 184 -6.15 -3.78 -19.93
C GLY A 184 -6.28 -5.30 -19.85
N SER A 185 -5.56 -5.98 -18.94
CA SER A 185 -5.77 -7.40 -18.67
C SER A 185 -7.16 -7.69 -18.12
N ARG A 186 -7.59 -8.95 -18.21
CA ARG A 186 -8.87 -9.40 -17.66
C ARG A 186 -8.95 -9.18 -16.14
N THR A 187 -7.84 -9.37 -15.43
CA THR A 187 -7.71 -9.11 -13.99
C THR A 187 -7.98 -7.64 -13.69
N CYS A 188 -7.26 -6.72 -14.34
CA CYS A 188 -7.45 -5.28 -14.15
C CYS A 188 -8.85 -4.81 -14.58
N GLN A 189 -9.41 -5.35 -15.67
CA GLN A 189 -10.78 -5.06 -16.09
C GLN A 189 -11.81 -5.47 -15.03
N LYS A 190 -11.59 -6.59 -14.35
CA LYS A 190 -12.46 -7.09 -13.29
C LYS A 190 -12.40 -6.20 -12.05
N VAL A 191 -11.21 -5.84 -11.59
CA VAL A 191 -11.01 -4.88 -10.48
C VAL A 191 -11.63 -3.53 -10.84
N ALA A 192 -11.51 -3.10 -12.08
CA ALA A 192 -12.07 -1.85 -12.58
C ALA A 192 -13.61 -1.81 -12.60
N GLN A 193 -14.32 -2.88 -12.28
CA GLN A 193 -15.78 -2.83 -12.07
C GLN A 193 -16.13 -2.06 -10.79
N GLU A 194 -15.35 -2.24 -9.73
CA GLU A 194 -15.58 -1.63 -8.41
C GLU A 194 -14.67 -0.40 -8.15
N PHE A 195 -13.51 -0.32 -8.79
CA PHE A 195 -12.48 0.68 -8.53
C PHE A 195 -12.09 1.46 -9.79
N THR A 196 -11.48 2.61 -9.58
CA THR A 196 -10.84 3.42 -10.61
C THR A 196 -9.32 3.32 -10.47
N ASP A 197 -8.62 2.99 -11.54
CA ASP A 197 -7.15 3.03 -11.59
C ASP A 197 -6.69 4.49 -11.50
N THR A 198 -6.00 4.84 -10.43
CA THR A 198 -5.58 6.22 -10.17
C THR A 198 -4.54 6.71 -11.15
N TRP A 199 -3.73 5.81 -11.74
CA TRP A 199 -2.79 6.18 -12.78
C TRP A 199 -3.51 6.76 -14.01
N SER A 200 -4.64 6.20 -14.39
CA SER A 200 -5.41 6.66 -15.55
C SER A 200 -6.01 8.06 -15.38
N THR A 201 -6.17 8.54 -14.14
CA THR A 201 -6.80 9.81 -13.83
C THR A 201 -5.85 10.89 -13.34
N ALA A 202 -4.73 10.52 -12.73
CA ALA A 202 -3.82 11.44 -12.05
C ALA A 202 -2.32 11.12 -12.27
N GLY A 203 -1.99 10.09 -13.05
CA GLY A 203 -0.64 9.73 -13.44
C GLY A 203 -0.22 10.37 -14.77
N THR A 204 1.08 10.33 -15.06
CA THR A 204 1.67 10.76 -16.33
C THR A 204 2.63 9.71 -16.87
N GLY A 205 2.65 9.51 -18.19
CA GLY A 205 3.46 8.48 -18.85
C GLY A 205 2.92 7.07 -18.60
N GLU A 206 3.78 6.06 -18.71
CA GLU A 206 3.38 4.65 -18.67
C GLU A 206 3.25 4.09 -17.26
N GLY A 207 3.92 4.68 -16.25
CA GLY A 207 3.88 4.26 -14.85
C GLY A 207 4.51 2.90 -14.59
N LEU A 208 5.54 2.56 -15.34
CA LEU A 208 6.17 1.24 -15.30
C LEU A 208 6.87 1.00 -13.95
N THR A 209 6.68 -0.19 -13.37
CA THR A 209 7.16 -0.52 -12.02
C THR A 209 8.19 -1.65 -11.99
N ILE A 210 8.23 -2.53 -13.01
CA ILE A 210 9.14 -3.70 -13.02
C ILE A 210 9.80 -3.93 -14.39
N PRO A 211 11.07 -4.44 -14.44
CA PRO A 211 12.04 -4.50 -13.32
C PRO A 211 12.52 -3.10 -12.93
N ALA A 212 12.91 -2.90 -11.67
CA ALA A 212 13.25 -1.57 -11.14
C ALA A 212 14.36 -0.84 -11.90
N GLU A 213 15.41 -1.56 -12.32
CA GLU A 213 16.54 -1.00 -13.08
C GLU A 213 16.10 -0.42 -14.44
N LYS A 214 15.28 -1.17 -15.18
CA LYS A 214 14.79 -0.79 -16.52
C LYS A 214 13.31 -1.20 -16.67
N PRO A 215 12.38 -0.41 -16.16
CA PRO A 215 10.97 -0.78 -16.11
C PRO A 215 10.37 -1.01 -17.51
N ARG A 216 9.56 -2.07 -17.61
CA ARG A 216 8.91 -2.50 -18.87
C ARG A 216 7.44 -2.82 -18.68
N LYS A 217 6.97 -3.00 -17.44
CA LYS A 217 5.58 -3.33 -17.12
C LYS A 217 5.11 -2.50 -15.93
N ARG A 218 3.84 -2.16 -15.92
CA ARG A 218 3.13 -1.65 -14.76
C ARG A 218 2.26 -2.77 -14.22
N ILE A 219 2.57 -3.28 -13.03
CA ILE A 219 1.85 -4.36 -12.36
C ILE A 219 1.48 -4.01 -10.92
N ASP A 220 2.01 -2.91 -10.40
CA ASP A 220 1.70 -2.34 -9.11
C ASP A 220 0.71 -1.19 -9.27
N TYR A 221 -0.31 -1.15 -8.41
CA TYR A 221 -1.43 -0.23 -8.57
C TYR A 221 -1.89 0.37 -7.25
N ILE A 222 -2.41 1.60 -7.35
CA ILE A 222 -3.29 2.21 -6.37
C ILE A 222 -4.64 2.44 -7.06
N TRP A 223 -5.68 1.87 -6.49
CA TRP A 223 -7.06 1.98 -6.95
C TRP A 223 -7.88 2.72 -5.91
N ILE A 224 -8.88 3.51 -6.34
CA ILE A 224 -9.86 4.14 -5.46
C ILE A 224 -11.26 3.65 -5.77
N SER A 225 -12.11 3.52 -4.74
CA SER A 225 -13.50 3.08 -4.92
C SER A 225 -14.30 4.06 -5.78
N LYS A 226 -15.08 3.52 -6.72
CA LYS A 226 -15.98 4.31 -7.57
C LYS A 226 -17.09 4.96 -6.76
N GLY A 227 -17.39 6.23 -7.08
CA GLY A 227 -18.50 6.97 -6.48
C GLY A 227 -18.36 7.33 -5.00
N ALA A 228 -17.22 6.98 -4.38
CA ALA A 228 -16.93 7.32 -2.99
C ALA A 228 -16.19 8.66 -2.85
N PRO A 229 -16.22 9.31 -1.66
CA PRO A 229 -15.64 10.62 -1.45
C PRO A 229 -14.09 10.55 -1.28
N VAL A 230 -13.41 9.99 -2.26
CA VAL A 230 -11.94 9.94 -2.38
C VAL A 230 -11.53 10.33 -3.79
N GLU A 231 -10.53 11.18 -3.92
CA GLU A 231 -10.03 11.72 -5.18
C GLU A 231 -8.52 11.60 -5.26
N ALA A 232 -8.00 11.09 -6.38
CA ALA A 232 -6.57 11.11 -6.67
C ALA A 232 -6.20 12.48 -7.28
N LEU A 233 -5.22 13.15 -6.68
CA LEU A 233 -4.73 14.46 -7.11
C LEU A 233 -3.50 14.32 -8.01
N ARG A 234 -2.61 13.39 -7.67
CA ARG A 234 -1.37 13.10 -8.38
C ARG A 234 -0.93 11.67 -8.09
N VAL A 235 -0.37 10.98 -9.09
CA VAL A 235 0.24 9.64 -8.94
C VAL A 235 1.55 9.60 -9.71
N TRP A 236 2.61 9.02 -9.10
CA TRP A 236 3.93 8.90 -9.71
C TRP A 236 4.65 7.64 -9.27
N VAL A 237 5.72 7.29 -9.99
CA VAL A 237 6.60 6.16 -9.70
C VAL A 237 7.99 6.72 -9.40
N PRO A 238 8.43 6.77 -8.13
CA PRO A 238 9.80 7.13 -7.79
C PRO A 238 10.82 6.13 -8.33
N GLU A 239 11.98 6.61 -8.73
CA GLU A 239 13.11 5.74 -9.05
C GLU A 239 13.67 5.12 -7.78
N SER A 240 13.88 3.81 -7.79
CA SER A 240 14.44 3.06 -6.67
C SER A 240 14.98 1.72 -7.17
N GLU A 241 16.10 1.29 -6.61
CA GLU A 241 16.68 -0.04 -6.77
C GLU A 241 16.70 -0.82 -5.44
N ALA A 242 15.95 -0.34 -4.44
CA ALA A 242 15.84 -0.99 -3.13
C ALA A 242 14.98 -2.27 -3.16
N SER A 243 14.37 -2.59 -4.30
CA SER A 243 13.64 -3.80 -4.64
C SER A 243 13.79 -4.06 -6.14
N ASP A 244 13.30 -5.17 -6.66
CA ASP A 244 13.14 -5.43 -8.09
C ASP A 244 11.88 -4.75 -8.69
N HIS A 245 11.02 -4.18 -7.85
CA HIS A 245 9.94 -3.27 -8.22
C HIS A 245 10.30 -1.82 -7.89
N ARG A 246 9.64 -0.87 -8.57
CA ARG A 246 9.55 0.54 -8.16
C ARG A 246 8.23 0.77 -7.43
N PRO A 247 8.19 1.61 -6.38
CA PRO A 247 6.93 1.92 -5.70
C PRO A 247 6.03 2.79 -6.56
N VAL A 248 4.72 2.73 -6.29
CA VAL A 248 3.76 3.71 -6.79
C VAL A 248 3.34 4.59 -5.63
N VAL A 249 3.38 5.91 -5.81
CA VAL A 249 2.98 6.90 -4.81
C VAL A 249 1.85 7.74 -5.35
N GLY A 250 0.87 8.03 -4.51
CA GLY A 250 -0.24 8.91 -4.87
C GLY A 250 -0.61 9.87 -3.76
N GLU A 251 -1.04 11.07 -4.14
CA GLU A 251 -1.63 12.06 -3.24
C GLU A 251 -3.14 12.06 -3.45
N PHE A 252 -3.87 11.96 -2.33
CA PHE A 252 -5.32 11.78 -2.33
C PHE A 252 -5.99 12.80 -1.44
N LYS A 253 -7.21 13.16 -1.79
CA LYS A 253 -8.09 14.00 -0.98
C LYS A 253 -9.31 13.19 -0.55
N LEU A 254 -9.57 13.14 0.76
CA LEU A 254 -10.84 12.66 1.31
C LEU A 254 -11.83 13.83 1.37
N ARG A 255 -12.98 13.67 0.73
CA ARG A 255 -14.06 14.68 0.68
C ARG A 255 -15.12 14.48 1.75
#